data_71cfcab9b810359f40281743418fda90
#
_entry.id   71cfcab9b810359f40281743418fda90
#
_cell.length_a   1.000
_cell.length_b   1.000
_cell.length_c   1.000
_cell.angle_alpha   90.00
_cell.angle_beta   90.00
_cell.angle_gamma   90.00
#
_symmetry.space_group_name_H-M   'P 1'
#
loop_
_entity.id
_entity.type
_entity.pdbx_description
1 polymer ?
#
loop_
_entity_poly.entity_id
_entity_poly.type
_entity_poly.pdbx_seq_one_letter_code
_entity_poly.pdbx_strand_id
1 'polypeptide(L)'
;MIGQTPPGPTPELFAPGLVSTDNLEIEGVFAPGMTEFYFVRQVSGDVPKIYSFQYKDGDWQESIVGPRTGEVFISVDGKTMYLGNEYRERTDSGWSEQKSLGSPFEDIPVMRLTASADGTYVFDERHEVGTIRYSRLVDGERQAPQAFSEEVNSGTFTAHPFIASDESYLIWDSERDDGYGDSDLYISFRQDDGSWGPAINMGDEINTEFEDAYGSVTPDGKYFFFHTINLSEPKANIFWVDAQIIENLRQAQ
;
A
#
# COMPACT_ATOMS: atom_id res chain seq x y z
N MET A 1 -12.67 -13.10 -5.86
CA MET A 1 -11.47 -12.59 -6.56
C MET A 1 -10.39 -13.65 -6.51
N ILE A 2 -9.67 -13.87 -7.59
CA ILE A 2 -8.68 -14.96 -7.75
C ILE A 2 -9.22 -16.32 -7.20
N GLY A 3 -10.48 -16.66 -7.60
CA GLY A 3 -11.14 -17.89 -7.17
C GLY A 3 -11.67 -17.94 -5.73
N GLN A 4 -11.46 -16.90 -4.92
CA GLN A 4 -11.92 -16.82 -3.53
C GLN A 4 -13.23 -16.05 -3.41
N THR A 5 -14.10 -16.49 -2.51
CA THR A 5 -15.27 -15.73 -2.08
C THR A 5 -14.83 -14.48 -1.32
N PRO A 6 -15.46 -13.31 -1.55
CA PRO A 6 -15.15 -12.10 -0.80
C PRO A 6 -15.23 -12.29 0.72
N PRO A 7 -14.32 -11.66 1.50
CA PRO A 7 -14.31 -11.76 2.96
C PRO A 7 -15.46 -10.97 3.57
N GLY A 8 -15.77 -11.31 4.83
CA GLY A 8 -16.64 -10.53 5.69
C GLY A 8 -15.88 -9.46 6.48
N PRO A 9 -16.36 -9.11 7.68
CA PRO A 9 -15.73 -8.10 8.54
C PRO A 9 -14.44 -8.57 9.24
N THR A 10 -14.12 -9.86 9.16
CA THR A 10 -12.91 -10.44 9.75
C THR A 10 -11.86 -10.68 8.67
N PRO A 11 -10.59 -10.30 8.89
CA PRO A 11 -9.52 -10.55 7.93
C PRO A 11 -9.32 -12.03 7.63
N GLU A 12 -9.10 -12.35 6.38
CA GLU A 12 -8.79 -13.68 5.86
C GLU A 12 -7.52 -13.66 5.02
N LEU A 13 -6.82 -14.80 4.95
CA LEU A 13 -5.72 -14.97 4.01
C LEU A 13 -6.21 -14.76 2.57
N PHE A 14 -5.50 -13.96 1.80
CA PHE A 14 -5.85 -13.73 0.39
C PHE A 14 -5.34 -14.85 -0.51
N ALA A 15 -6.25 -15.45 -1.28
CA ALA A 15 -6.00 -16.49 -2.27
C ALA A 15 -5.03 -17.59 -1.79
N PRO A 16 -5.38 -18.35 -0.71
CA PRO A 16 -4.53 -19.38 -0.15
C PRO A 16 -4.06 -20.41 -1.19
N GLY A 17 -2.76 -20.70 -1.20
CA GLY A 17 -2.12 -21.61 -2.15
C GLY A 17 -1.82 -21.02 -3.52
N LEU A 18 -2.32 -19.80 -3.80
CA LEU A 18 -2.01 -19.04 -5.03
C LEU A 18 -1.17 -17.80 -4.72
N VAL A 19 -1.69 -16.89 -3.90
CA VAL A 19 -0.97 -15.69 -3.43
C VAL A 19 -0.33 -15.95 -2.09
N SER A 20 -1.11 -16.28 -1.05
CA SER A 20 -0.56 -16.64 0.26
C SER A 20 -0.13 -18.09 0.26
N THR A 21 1.18 -18.33 0.36
CA THR A 21 1.80 -19.67 0.32
C THR A 21 2.71 -19.89 1.54
N ASP A 22 3.66 -20.80 1.45
CA ASP A 22 4.69 -21.00 2.49
C ASP A 22 5.93 -20.12 2.30
N ASN A 23 5.89 -19.16 1.35
CA ASN A 23 6.95 -18.20 1.11
C ASN A 23 6.68 -16.89 1.87
N LEU A 24 7.47 -15.87 1.58
CA LEU A 24 7.22 -14.52 2.04
C LEU A 24 6.42 -13.78 0.96
N GLU A 25 5.16 -13.45 1.23
CA GLU A 25 4.29 -12.67 0.35
C GLU A 25 3.83 -11.37 1.01
N ILE A 26 4.13 -10.25 0.37
CA ILE A 26 3.87 -8.89 0.85
C ILE A 26 3.38 -7.96 -0.28
N GLU A 27 2.92 -6.76 0.07
CA GLU A 27 2.67 -5.65 -0.85
C GLU A 27 1.56 -5.92 -1.88
N GLY A 28 0.41 -6.47 -1.43
CA GLY A 28 -0.71 -6.77 -2.32
C GLY A 28 -1.47 -5.53 -2.80
N VAL A 29 -1.61 -5.35 -4.13
CA VAL A 29 -2.36 -4.24 -4.72
C VAL A 29 -3.11 -4.65 -5.99
N PHE A 30 -4.38 -4.25 -6.10
CA PHE A 30 -5.17 -4.36 -7.34
C PHE A 30 -4.97 -3.14 -8.24
N ALA A 31 -4.87 -3.38 -9.54
CA ALA A 31 -5.01 -2.33 -10.53
C ALA A 31 -6.49 -1.94 -10.73
N PRO A 32 -6.80 -0.72 -11.22
CA PRO A 32 -8.14 -0.33 -11.63
C PRO A 32 -8.76 -1.35 -12.59
N GLY A 33 -10.07 -1.61 -12.42
CA GLY A 33 -10.78 -2.65 -13.17
C GLY A 33 -10.74 -4.03 -12.52
N MET A 34 -9.97 -4.25 -11.44
CA MET A 34 -9.94 -5.47 -10.64
C MET A 34 -9.59 -6.75 -11.42
N THR A 35 -8.89 -6.60 -12.54
CA THR A 35 -8.45 -7.71 -13.40
C THR A 35 -6.96 -7.99 -13.33
N GLU A 36 -6.23 -7.19 -12.56
CA GLU A 36 -4.81 -7.37 -12.32
C GLU A 36 -4.51 -7.17 -10.84
N PHE A 37 -3.77 -8.09 -10.24
CA PHE A 37 -3.27 -8.03 -8.87
C PHE A 37 -1.76 -8.16 -8.88
N TYR A 38 -1.06 -7.28 -8.17
CA TYR A 38 0.39 -7.26 -8.04
C TYR A 38 0.77 -7.51 -6.59
N PHE A 39 1.87 -8.22 -6.36
CA PHE A 39 2.41 -8.49 -5.04
C PHE A 39 3.88 -8.87 -5.14
N VAL A 40 4.57 -8.86 -4.02
CA VAL A 40 5.95 -9.33 -3.92
C VAL A 40 5.96 -10.73 -3.31
N ARG A 41 6.71 -11.63 -3.91
CA ARG A 41 7.04 -12.94 -3.34
C ARG A 41 8.54 -13.13 -3.28
N GLN A 42 9.01 -13.62 -2.14
CA GLN A 42 10.37 -14.10 -1.96
C GLN A 42 10.36 -15.60 -1.66
N VAL A 43 10.80 -16.39 -2.62
CA VAL A 43 11.05 -17.82 -2.43
C VAL A 43 12.37 -17.98 -1.67
N SER A 44 12.43 -18.94 -0.73
CA SER A 44 13.63 -19.18 0.08
C SER A 44 14.89 -19.33 -0.78
N GLY A 45 15.90 -18.51 -0.51
CA GLY A 45 17.18 -18.48 -1.24
C GLY A 45 17.18 -17.61 -2.50
N ASP A 46 16.03 -17.02 -2.89
CA ASP A 46 15.92 -16.12 -4.03
C ASP A 46 15.84 -14.65 -3.60
N VAL A 47 16.05 -13.74 -4.56
CA VAL A 47 15.77 -12.31 -4.38
C VAL A 47 14.26 -12.07 -4.54
N PRO A 48 13.69 -11.08 -3.80
CA PRO A 48 12.29 -10.73 -3.94
C PRO A 48 11.94 -10.31 -5.38
N LYS A 49 10.79 -10.77 -5.88
CA LYS A 49 10.29 -10.43 -7.21
C LYS A 49 8.86 -9.93 -7.13
N ILE A 50 8.50 -9.04 -8.05
CA ILE A 50 7.13 -8.61 -8.27
C ILE A 50 6.45 -9.66 -9.14
N TYR A 51 5.35 -10.22 -8.63
CA TYR A 51 4.45 -11.12 -9.33
C TYR A 51 3.17 -10.38 -9.70
N SER A 52 2.47 -10.87 -10.71
CA SER A 52 1.12 -10.45 -11.03
C SER A 52 0.22 -11.63 -11.32
N PHE A 53 -1.04 -11.53 -10.90
CA PHE A 53 -2.15 -12.31 -11.42
C PHE A 53 -2.95 -11.42 -12.36
N GLN A 54 -3.21 -11.90 -13.59
CA GLN A 54 -4.01 -11.19 -14.59
C GLN A 54 -5.17 -12.07 -15.02
N TYR A 55 -6.38 -11.50 -15.03
CA TYR A 55 -7.58 -12.19 -15.52
C TYR A 55 -7.64 -12.09 -17.03
N LYS A 56 -7.41 -13.24 -17.72
CA LYS A 56 -7.41 -13.36 -19.18
C LYS A 56 -8.12 -14.64 -19.59
N ASP A 57 -8.92 -14.56 -20.64
CA ASP A 57 -9.61 -15.72 -21.25
C ASP A 57 -10.45 -16.54 -20.24
N GLY A 58 -11.01 -15.85 -19.22
CA GLY A 58 -11.86 -16.47 -18.21
C GLY A 58 -11.12 -17.06 -17.01
N ASP A 59 -9.80 -16.90 -16.91
CA ASP A 59 -9.00 -17.44 -15.82
C ASP A 59 -7.93 -16.45 -15.33
N TRP A 60 -7.44 -16.66 -14.10
CA TRP A 60 -6.34 -15.90 -13.51
C TRP A 60 -4.99 -16.56 -13.83
N GLN A 61 -4.11 -15.80 -14.43
CA GLN A 61 -2.80 -16.24 -14.88
C GLN A 61 -1.69 -15.54 -14.10
N GLU A 62 -0.83 -16.31 -13.45
CA GLU A 62 0.36 -15.79 -12.76
C GLU A 62 1.48 -15.48 -13.75
N SER A 63 2.18 -14.38 -13.51
CA SER A 63 3.42 -14.05 -14.21
C SER A 63 4.38 -13.26 -13.29
N ILE A 64 5.67 -13.28 -13.65
CA ILE A 64 6.71 -12.48 -12.99
C ILE A 64 6.86 -11.18 -13.77
N VAL A 65 6.68 -10.05 -13.08
CA VAL A 65 6.88 -8.70 -13.67
C VAL A 65 8.36 -8.33 -13.71
N GLY A 66 9.12 -8.72 -12.67
CA GLY A 66 10.54 -8.44 -12.56
C GLY A 66 11.05 -8.47 -11.11
N PRO A 67 12.32 -8.07 -10.88
CA PRO A 67 12.85 -7.92 -9.52
C PRO A 67 12.09 -6.81 -8.78
N ARG A 68 12.02 -6.92 -7.43
CA ARG A 68 11.51 -5.85 -6.56
C ARG A 68 12.53 -4.70 -6.54
N THR A 69 12.23 -3.61 -7.22
CA THR A 69 13.06 -2.39 -7.26
C THR A 69 12.46 -1.26 -6.41
N GLY A 70 11.23 -1.41 -5.98
CA GLY A 70 10.44 -0.52 -5.13
C GLY A 70 9.09 -1.15 -4.86
N GLU A 71 8.27 -0.51 -4.07
CA GLU A 71 6.96 -0.99 -3.68
C GLU A 71 5.90 -0.56 -4.69
N VAL A 72 5.09 -1.54 -5.11
CA VAL A 72 4.14 -1.32 -6.22
C VAL A 72 2.93 -0.51 -5.77
N PHE A 73 2.64 0.54 -6.51
CA PHE A 73 1.33 1.19 -6.53
C PHE A 73 0.89 1.47 -7.96
N ILE A 74 -0.38 1.22 -8.26
CA ILE A 74 -0.94 1.50 -9.60
C ILE A 74 -1.79 2.77 -9.51
N SER A 75 -1.51 3.74 -10.39
CA SER A 75 -2.28 4.98 -10.47
C SER A 75 -3.77 4.74 -10.66
N VAL A 76 -4.60 5.68 -10.21
CA VAL A 76 -6.06 5.60 -10.28
C VAL A 76 -6.58 5.41 -11.71
N ASP A 77 -5.86 5.90 -12.72
CA ASP A 77 -6.19 5.71 -14.14
C ASP A 77 -5.61 4.42 -14.76
N GLY A 78 -4.83 3.64 -13.98
CA GLY A 78 -4.21 2.39 -14.39
C GLY A 78 -3.02 2.54 -15.35
N LYS A 79 -2.53 3.76 -15.58
CA LYS A 79 -1.50 4.02 -16.60
C LYS A 79 -0.08 4.07 -16.07
N THR A 80 0.09 4.25 -14.76
CA THR A 80 1.41 4.34 -14.12
C THR A 80 1.54 3.30 -13.02
N MET A 81 2.65 2.58 -13.02
CA MET A 81 3.09 1.74 -11.91
C MET A 81 4.22 2.50 -11.22
N TYR A 82 3.98 2.95 -10.00
CA TYR A 82 5.00 3.55 -9.15
C TYR A 82 5.80 2.46 -8.44
N LEU A 83 7.08 2.70 -8.24
CA LEU A 83 8.07 1.80 -7.63
C LEU A 83 9.02 2.64 -6.77
N GLY A 84 8.50 3.22 -5.69
CA GLY A 84 9.22 4.21 -4.90
C GLY A 84 9.43 5.51 -5.67
N ASN A 85 10.68 5.94 -5.86
CA ASN A 85 11.03 7.14 -6.62
C ASN A 85 11.19 6.92 -8.14
N GLU A 86 10.77 5.77 -8.62
CA GLU A 86 10.76 5.40 -10.03
C GLU A 86 9.35 4.98 -10.47
N TYR A 87 9.12 4.88 -11.77
CA TYR A 87 7.83 4.47 -12.31
C TYR A 87 7.97 3.79 -13.68
N ARG A 88 6.90 3.09 -14.07
CA ARG A 88 6.71 2.54 -15.43
C ARG A 88 5.38 3.02 -16.00
N GLU A 89 5.31 3.19 -17.29
CA GLU A 89 4.09 3.53 -18.01
C GLU A 89 3.45 2.29 -18.63
N ARG A 90 2.12 2.28 -18.67
CA ARG A 90 1.36 1.23 -19.36
C ARG A 90 1.60 1.32 -20.86
N THR A 91 1.84 0.17 -21.48
CA THR A 91 1.99 0.00 -22.92
C THR A 91 1.04 -1.09 -23.42
N ASP A 92 0.90 -1.24 -24.74
CA ASP A 92 0.09 -2.30 -25.34
C ASP A 92 0.58 -3.71 -24.99
N SER A 93 1.86 -3.86 -24.65
CA SER A 93 2.50 -5.13 -24.30
C SER A 93 2.76 -5.34 -22.81
N GLY A 94 2.31 -4.42 -21.93
CA GLY A 94 2.53 -4.49 -20.49
C GLY A 94 3.05 -3.17 -19.91
N TRP A 95 4.23 -3.18 -19.32
CA TRP A 95 4.86 -2.00 -18.70
C TRP A 95 6.13 -1.61 -19.44
N SER A 96 6.40 -0.30 -19.52
CA SER A 96 7.63 0.25 -20.09
C SER A 96 8.87 -0.12 -19.25
N GLU A 97 10.05 0.23 -19.76
CA GLU A 97 11.24 0.33 -18.92
C GLU A 97 11.02 1.33 -17.78
N GLN A 98 11.75 1.15 -16.68
CA GLN A 98 11.68 1.96 -15.48
C GLN A 98 12.26 3.35 -15.73
N LYS A 99 11.62 4.39 -15.21
CA LYS A 99 11.95 5.80 -15.36
C LYS A 99 12.04 6.45 -13.99
N SER A 100 12.92 7.43 -13.82
CA SER A 100 12.97 8.28 -12.62
C SER A 100 11.79 9.24 -12.58
N LEU A 101 11.26 9.52 -11.39
CA LEU A 101 10.31 10.61 -11.16
C LEU A 101 10.96 12.00 -11.32
N GLY A 102 12.31 12.06 -11.41
CA GLY A 102 13.06 13.30 -11.51
C GLY A 102 13.14 14.06 -10.18
N SER A 103 13.77 15.25 -10.25
CA SER A 103 13.92 16.10 -9.06
C SER A 103 12.55 16.62 -8.58
N PRO A 104 12.30 16.69 -7.24
CA PRO A 104 13.24 16.33 -6.17
C PRO A 104 13.22 14.86 -5.74
N PHE A 105 12.37 14.03 -6.33
CA PHE A 105 12.09 12.66 -5.86
C PHE A 105 13.26 11.70 -6.07
N GLU A 106 14.09 11.90 -7.10
CA GLU A 106 15.24 11.04 -7.40
C GLU A 106 16.31 11.05 -6.29
N ASP A 107 16.33 12.13 -5.49
CA ASP A 107 17.28 12.29 -4.36
C ASP A 107 16.69 11.83 -3.02
N ILE A 108 15.39 11.43 -2.98
CA ILE A 108 14.70 10.99 -1.77
C ILE A 108 14.64 9.45 -1.78
N PRO A 109 15.08 8.76 -0.73
CA PRO A 109 14.99 7.31 -0.65
C PRO A 109 13.55 6.87 -0.34
N VAL A 110 12.68 6.84 -1.35
CA VAL A 110 11.26 6.47 -1.23
C VAL A 110 11.12 4.95 -1.30
N MET A 111 10.41 4.34 -0.34
CA MET A 111 10.00 2.93 -0.41
C MET A 111 8.68 2.80 -1.16
N ARG A 112 7.63 3.46 -0.65
CA ARG A 112 6.28 3.48 -1.22
C ARG A 112 5.86 4.89 -1.62
N LEU A 113 5.28 5.00 -2.81
CA LEU A 113 4.58 6.21 -3.26
C LEU A 113 3.17 5.81 -3.71
N THR A 114 2.16 6.49 -3.18
CA THR A 114 0.77 6.39 -3.63
C THR A 114 0.28 7.75 -4.14
N ALA A 115 -0.75 7.75 -4.99
CA ALA A 115 -1.22 8.96 -5.62
C ALA A 115 -2.76 9.04 -5.62
N SER A 116 -3.32 10.21 -5.29
CA SER A 116 -4.73 10.50 -5.41
C SER A 116 -5.17 10.72 -6.86
N ALA A 117 -6.49 10.81 -7.09
CA ALA A 117 -7.05 11.15 -8.41
C ALA A 117 -6.66 12.57 -8.85
N ASP A 118 -6.49 13.50 -7.91
CA ASP A 118 -6.05 14.88 -8.15
C ASP A 118 -4.52 14.98 -8.33
N GLY A 119 -3.82 13.85 -8.27
CA GLY A 119 -2.39 13.77 -8.51
C GLY A 119 -1.53 14.16 -7.30
N THR A 120 -2.08 14.26 -6.08
CA THR A 120 -1.26 14.39 -4.88
C THR A 120 -0.46 13.10 -4.67
N TYR A 121 0.86 13.22 -4.59
CA TYR A 121 1.74 12.13 -4.15
C TYR A 121 1.80 12.11 -2.64
N VAL A 122 1.68 10.91 -2.06
CA VAL A 122 1.97 10.62 -0.66
C VAL A 122 2.98 9.49 -0.62
N PHE A 123 4.06 9.69 0.10
CA PHE A 123 5.18 8.75 0.11
C PHE A 123 5.95 8.81 1.44
N ASP A 124 6.68 7.77 1.73
CA ASP A 124 7.61 7.72 2.84
C ASP A 124 9.03 8.12 2.40
N GLU A 125 9.74 8.82 3.24
CA GLU A 125 11.18 9.04 3.12
C GLU A 125 11.90 8.09 4.06
N ARG A 126 12.59 7.10 3.50
CA ARG A 126 13.28 6.06 4.25
C ARG A 126 14.55 6.59 4.92
N HIS A 127 14.50 6.74 6.23
CA HIS A 127 15.65 6.98 7.10
C HIS A 127 15.38 6.35 8.49
N GLU A 128 16.16 6.68 9.53
CA GLU A 128 16.10 6.00 10.84
C GLU A 128 14.72 5.97 11.50
N VAL A 129 13.90 7.02 11.32
CA VAL A 129 12.56 7.13 11.93
C VAL A 129 11.42 7.04 10.89
N GLY A 130 11.72 7.02 9.60
CA GLY A 130 10.74 7.19 8.54
C GLY A 130 10.05 8.57 8.60
N THR A 131 9.59 9.08 7.48
CA THR A 131 8.79 10.32 7.44
C THR A 131 7.83 10.26 6.29
N ILE A 132 6.53 10.34 6.57
CA ILE A 132 5.52 10.44 5.51
C ILE A 132 5.42 11.89 5.05
N ARG A 133 5.50 12.05 3.73
CA ARG A 133 5.45 13.33 3.02
C ARG A 133 4.36 13.32 1.96
N TYR A 134 3.97 14.51 1.55
CA TYR A 134 3.10 14.70 0.40
C TYR A 134 3.65 15.76 -0.56
N SER A 135 3.26 15.65 -1.82
CA SER A 135 3.54 16.66 -2.86
C SER A 135 2.30 16.82 -3.73
N ARG A 136 1.73 18.02 -3.77
CA ARG A 136 0.51 18.31 -4.53
C ARG A 136 0.85 18.68 -5.98
N LEU A 137 -0.10 18.41 -6.86
CA LEU A 137 -0.09 18.91 -8.22
C LEU A 137 -1.04 20.13 -8.29
N VAL A 138 -0.49 21.33 -8.46
CA VAL A 138 -1.28 22.58 -8.50
C VAL A 138 -1.04 23.26 -9.85
N ASP A 139 -2.11 23.50 -10.60
CA ASP A 139 -2.06 24.10 -11.94
C ASP A 139 -1.06 23.41 -12.90
N GLY A 140 -0.92 22.08 -12.75
CA GLY A 140 0.01 21.26 -13.53
C GLY A 140 1.47 21.29 -13.05
N GLU A 141 1.77 22.02 -11.98
CA GLU A 141 3.10 22.07 -11.37
C GLU A 141 3.17 21.24 -10.09
N ARG A 142 4.17 20.36 -10.01
CA ARG A 142 4.46 19.55 -8.83
C ARG A 142 5.07 20.41 -7.74
N GLN A 143 4.42 20.48 -6.58
CA GLN A 143 4.90 21.25 -5.44
C GLN A 143 6.03 20.51 -4.71
N ALA A 144 6.91 21.26 -4.04
CA ALA A 144 7.96 20.67 -3.22
C ALA A 144 7.36 19.78 -2.11
N PRO A 145 7.98 18.61 -1.82
CA PRO A 145 7.54 17.71 -0.76
C PRO A 145 7.46 18.39 0.61
N GLN A 146 6.37 18.11 1.33
CA GLN A 146 6.15 18.58 2.70
C GLN A 146 5.86 17.38 3.61
N ALA A 147 6.35 17.41 4.84
CA ALA A 147 6.01 16.39 5.83
C ALA A 147 4.59 16.58 6.34
N PHE A 148 3.90 15.47 6.64
CA PHE A 148 2.69 15.50 7.45
C PHE A 148 3.02 15.95 8.88
N SER A 149 1.98 16.29 9.65
CA SER A 149 2.11 16.68 11.06
C SER A 149 2.57 15.52 11.95
N GLU A 150 2.84 15.82 13.21
CA GLU A 150 3.19 14.82 14.23
C GLU A 150 2.08 13.79 14.47
N GLU A 151 0.82 14.10 14.13
CA GLU A 151 -0.29 13.12 14.19
C GLU A 151 -0.02 11.89 13.30
N VAL A 152 0.57 12.11 12.14
CA VAL A 152 0.97 11.03 11.22
C VAL A 152 2.40 10.57 11.54
N ASN A 153 3.34 11.52 11.61
CA ASN A 153 4.77 11.25 11.79
C ASN A 153 5.16 11.13 13.26
N SER A 154 4.58 10.17 13.98
CA SER A 154 4.94 9.82 15.35
C SER A 154 5.27 8.33 15.46
N GLY A 155 5.97 7.96 16.55
CA GLY A 155 6.51 6.61 16.73
C GLY A 155 8.00 6.54 16.43
N THR A 156 8.56 5.35 16.54
CA THR A 156 9.99 5.10 16.30
C THR A 156 10.29 4.86 14.81
N PHE A 157 9.30 4.37 14.07
CA PHE A 157 9.34 4.24 12.61
C PHE A 157 7.95 4.47 12.02
N THR A 158 7.85 5.12 10.86
CA THR A 158 6.59 5.42 10.16
C THR A 158 6.77 5.25 8.66
N ALA A 159 5.93 4.42 8.02
CA ALA A 159 6.14 4.01 6.64
C ALA A 159 4.84 3.65 5.88
N HIS A 160 5.01 3.25 4.64
CA HIS A 160 4.06 2.63 3.72
C HIS A 160 2.71 3.33 3.59
N PRO A 161 2.67 4.66 3.31
CA PRO A 161 1.41 5.40 3.24
C PRO A 161 0.53 4.97 2.06
N PHE A 162 -0.78 5.02 2.27
CA PHE A 162 -1.80 4.90 1.24
C PHE A 162 -2.78 6.06 1.36
N ILE A 163 -2.89 6.87 0.30
CA ILE A 163 -3.90 7.93 0.17
C ILE A 163 -5.12 7.43 -0.58
N ALA A 164 -6.33 7.66 -0.06
CA ALA A 164 -7.56 7.43 -0.80
C ALA A 164 -7.59 8.23 -2.10
N SER A 165 -8.22 7.69 -3.15
CA SER A 165 -8.28 8.36 -4.46
C SER A 165 -8.90 9.75 -4.41
N ASP A 166 -9.86 9.98 -3.49
CA ASP A 166 -10.55 11.24 -3.22
C ASP A 166 -9.94 12.04 -2.06
N GLU A 167 -8.80 11.61 -1.53
CA GLU A 167 -8.11 12.19 -0.37
C GLU A 167 -8.93 12.20 0.94
N SER A 168 -9.96 11.39 1.06
CA SER A 168 -10.85 11.37 2.24
C SER A 168 -10.22 10.70 3.46
N TYR A 169 -9.19 9.86 3.28
CA TYR A 169 -8.41 9.24 4.36
C TYR A 169 -6.99 8.91 3.91
N LEU A 170 -6.11 8.78 4.89
CA LEU A 170 -4.73 8.33 4.81
C LEU A 170 -4.54 7.12 5.71
N ILE A 171 -3.94 6.05 5.21
CA ILE A 171 -3.53 4.86 5.98
C ILE A 171 -2.00 4.76 5.94
N TRP A 172 -1.38 4.33 7.02
CA TRP A 172 0.06 4.08 7.11
C TRP A 172 0.34 3.08 8.23
N ASP A 173 1.54 2.58 8.33
CA ASP A 173 1.99 1.79 9.46
C ASP A 173 3.04 2.55 10.29
N SER A 174 3.05 2.26 11.58
CA SER A 174 3.95 2.94 12.53
C SER A 174 4.24 2.08 13.75
N GLU A 175 5.50 2.12 14.20
CA GLU A 175 5.95 1.55 15.47
C GLU A 175 5.67 2.55 16.59
N ARG A 176 4.70 2.26 17.45
CA ARG A 176 4.31 3.11 18.58
C ARG A 176 4.23 2.32 19.87
N ASP A 177 4.62 2.94 20.99
CA ASP A 177 4.63 2.31 22.32
C ASP A 177 3.24 1.84 22.79
N ASP A 178 2.17 2.42 22.27
CA ASP A 178 0.77 2.10 22.57
C ASP A 178 0.11 1.21 21.52
N GLY A 179 0.90 0.63 20.60
CA GLY A 179 0.47 -0.33 19.58
C GLY A 179 0.24 -1.74 20.12
N TYR A 180 -0.19 -2.64 19.20
CA TYR A 180 -0.42 -4.05 19.49
C TYR A 180 0.83 -4.90 19.28
N GLY A 181 1.68 -4.52 18.30
CA GLY A 181 2.82 -5.31 17.86
C GLY A 181 4.07 -4.52 17.50
N ASP A 182 4.86 -5.11 16.61
CA ASP A 182 6.12 -4.51 16.12
C ASP A 182 5.85 -3.26 15.29
N SER A 183 4.86 -3.30 14.40
CA SER A 183 4.31 -2.15 13.67
C SER A 183 2.82 -2.34 13.46
N ASP A 184 2.06 -1.28 13.63
CA ASP A 184 0.60 -1.27 13.51
C ASP A 184 0.12 -0.38 12.38
N LEU A 185 -1.02 -0.74 11.80
CA LEU A 185 -1.75 0.08 10.83
C LEU A 185 -2.58 1.15 11.54
N TYR A 186 -2.45 2.39 11.05
CA TYR A 186 -3.18 3.58 11.49
C TYR A 186 -3.93 4.21 10.33
N ILE A 187 -4.99 4.94 10.65
CA ILE A 187 -5.78 5.71 9.69
C ILE A 187 -6.04 7.12 10.24
N SER A 188 -6.07 8.11 9.34
CA SER A 188 -6.55 9.46 9.63
C SER A 188 -7.53 9.90 8.55
N PHE A 189 -8.57 10.63 8.95
CA PHE A 189 -9.60 11.11 8.04
C PHE A 189 -9.44 12.60 7.77
N ARG A 190 -9.69 12.98 6.50
CA ARG A 190 -9.71 14.38 6.10
C ARG A 190 -10.87 15.09 6.75
N GLN A 191 -10.63 16.25 7.36
CA GLN A 191 -11.64 17.09 8.00
C GLN A 191 -12.23 18.10 6.99
N ASP A 192 -13.39 18.68 7.31
CA ASP A 192 -14.07 19.65 6.45
C ASP A 192 -13.25 20.92 6.15
N ASP A 193 -12.33 21.28 7.04
CA ASP A 193 -11.41 22.40 6.86
C ASP A 193 -10.15 22.03 6.03
N GLY A 194 -10.07 20.77 5.60
CA GLY A 194 -8.95 20.25 4.82
C GLY A 194 -7.74 19.81 5.64
N SER A 195 -7.78 19.88 6.96
CA SER A 195 -6.77 19.28 7.85
C SER A 195 -6.93 17.76 7.93
N TRP A 196 -5.94 17.10 8.51
CA TRP A 196 -6.03 15.68 8.86
C TRP A 196 -6.41 15.55 10.33
N GLY A 197 -7.33 14.64 10.63
CA GLY A 197 -7.75 14.31 11.98
C GLY A 197 -6.68 13.55 12.77
N PRO A 198 -6.99 13.11 13.99
CA PRO A 198 -6.07 12.31 14.80
C PRO A 198 -5.74 10.98 14.10
N ALA A 199 -4.58 10.42 14.44
CA ALA A 199 -4.24 9.05 14.09
C ALA A 199 -5.09 8.07 14.90
N ILE A 200 -5.73 7.14 14.24
CA ILE A 200 -6.55 6.08 14.84
C ILE A 200 -5.88 4.75 14.56
N ASN A 201 -5.52 4.02 15.59
CA ASN A 201 -5.08 2.63 15.44
C ASN A 201 -6.25 1.80 14.88
N MET A 202 -6.00 0.97 13.86
CA MET A 202 -7.06 0.20 13.20
C MET A 202 -7.62 -0.96 14.05
N GLY A 203 -7.07 -1.17 15.26
CA GLY A 203 -7.59 -2.10 16.25
C GLY A 203 -7.08 -3.53 16.11
N ASP A 204 -7.39 -4.36 17.10
CA ASP A 204 -6.90 -5.73 17.26
C ASP A 204 -7.52 -6.77 16.29
N GLU A 205 -8.51 -6.35 15.50
CA GLU A 205 -9.00 -7.17 14.38
C GLU A 205 -8.08 -7.09 13.16
N ILE A 206 -7.27 -6.02 13.05
CA ILE A 206 -6.31 -5.76 11.96
C ILE A 206 -4.88 -5.94 12.45
N ASN A 207 -4.55 -5.29 13.57
CA ASN A 207 -3.20 -5.26 14.14
C ASN A 207 -3.00 -6.44 15.10
N THR A 208 -1.88 -7.13 14.96
CA THR A 208 -1.50 -8.31 15.73
C THR A 208 -0.29 -8.02 16.62
N GLU A 209 0.28 -9.04 17.25
CA GLU A 209 1.56 -8.94 17.97
C GLU A 209 2.80 -8.85 17.06
N PHE A 210 2.60 -8.90 15.72
CA PHE A 210 3.65 -8.87 14.71
C PHE A 210 3.71 -7.51 14.00
N GLU A 211 4.46 -7.45 12.89
CA GLU A 211 4.45 -6.31 11.98
C GLU A 211 3.25 -6.41 11.04
N ASP A 212 2.28 -5.49 11.18
CA ASP A 212 1.14 -5.33 10.29
C ASP A 212 1.33 -4.05 9.47
N ALA A 213 1.46 -4.18 8.15
CA ALA A 213 1.93 -3.10 7.31
C ALA A 213 1.30 -3.07 5.91
N TYR A 214 1.61 -2.01 5.15
CA TYR A 214 1.26 -1.86 3.74
C TYR A 214 -0.25 -1.86 3.48
N GLY A 215 -1.02 -1.14 4.30
CA GLY A 215 -2.45 -0.98 4.09
C GLY A 215 -2.78 -0.42 2.72
N SER A 216 -3.74 -1.02 2.01
CA SER A 216 -4.26 -0.54 0.72
C SER A 216 -5.73 -0.89 0.54
N VAL A 217 -6.48 -0.03 -0.14
CA VAL A 217 -7.89 -0.28 -0.48
C VAL A 217 -8.00 -0.55 -1.97
N THR A 218 -8.83 -1.52 -2.34
CA THR A 218 -9.07 -1.82 -3.76
C THR A 218 -9.64 -0.62 -4.50
N PRO A 219 -9.36 -0.46 -5.82
CA PRO A 219 -9.86 0.66 -6.61
C PRO A 219 -11.39 0.83 -6.63
N ASP A 220 -12.15 -0.24 -6.37
CA ASP A 220 -13.60 -0.20 -6.24
C ASP A 220 -14.09 0.12 -4.81
N GLY A 221 -13.15 0.35 -3.87
CA GLY A 221 -13.43 0.73 -2.49
C GLY A 221 -13.98 -0.37 -1.59
N LYS A 222 -13.99 -1.64 -2.03
CA LYS A 222 -14.71 -2.70 -1.32
C LYS A 222 -13.88 -3.49 -0.34
N TYR A 223 -12.57 -3.61 -0.57
CA TYR A 223 -11.70 -4.47 0.25
C TYR A 223 -10.47 -3.72 0.69
N PHE A 224 -10.09 -3.93 1.93
CA PHE A 224 -8.85 -3.48 2.52
C PHE A 224 -7.85 -4.64 2.55
N PHE A 225 -6.63 -4.38 2.08
CA PHE A 225 -5.52 -5.32 2.01
C PHE A 225 -4.38 -4.84 2.90
N PHE A 226 -3.71 -5.78 3.53
CA PHE A 226 -2.48 -5.56 4.29
C PHE A 226 -1.67 -6.85 4.36
N HIS A 227 -0.46 -6.80 4.88
CA HIS A 227 0.30 -8.01 5.16
C HIS A 227 0.74 -8.04 6.63
N THR A 228 0.93 -9.25 7.15
CA THR A 228 1.49 -9.50 8.48
C THR A 228 2.79 -10.26 8.33
N ILE A 229 3.85 -9.78 9.00
CA ILE A 229 5.18 -10.41 9.03
C ILE A 229 5.52 -10.82 10.45
N ASN A 230 5.78 -12.10 10.67
CA ASN A 230 6.44 -12.56 11.88
C ASN A 230 7.96 -12.46 11.68
N LEU A 231 8.59 -11.45 12.26
CA LEU A 231 10.03 -11.21 12.12
C LEU A 231 10.91 -12.33 12.70
N SER A 232 10.37 -13.18 13.57
CA SER A 232 11.07 -14.36 14.11
C SER A 232 11.07 -15.55 13.15
N GLU A 233 10.20 -15.55 12.14
CA GLU A 233 10.08 -16.55 11.10
C GLU A 233 10.09 -15.84 9.74
N PRO A 234 10.89 -16.27 8.73
CA PRO A 234 10.95 -15.59 7.43
C PRO A 234 9.69 -15.88 6.59
N LYS A 235 8.52 -15.54 7.14
CA LYS A 235 7.21 -15.79 6.56
C LYS A 235 6.33 -14.54 6.72
N ALA A 236 5.68 -14.18 5.63
CA ALA A 236 4.68 -13.13 5.61
C ALA A 236 3.49 -13.58 4.76
N ASN A 237 2.32 -13.08 5.06
CA ASN A 237 1.11 -13.38 4.29
C ASN A 237 0.31 -12.11 4.03
N ILE A 238 -0.37 -12.08 2.90
CA ILE A 238 -1.32 -11.02 2.53
C ILE A 238 -2.71 -11.39 3.05
N PHE A 239 -3.32 -10.45 3.77
CA PHE A 239 -4.68 -10.53 4.28
C PHE A 239 -5.59 -9.55 3.56
N TRP A 240 -6.88 -9.82 3.58
CA TRP A 240 -7.90 -8.93 3.09
C TRP A 240 -9.17 -9.00 3.93
N VAL A 241 -9.94 -7.91 3.94
CA VAL A 241 -11.17 -7.77 4.72
C VAL A 241 -12.12 -6.82 3.99
N ASP A 242 -13.42 -6.86 4.30
CA ASP A 242 -14.39 -5.87 3.83
C ASP A 242 -13.97 -4.45 4.29
N ALA A 243 -13.84 -3.51 3.35
CA ALA A 243 -13.42 -2.14 3.64
C ALA A 243 -14.46 -1.34 4.47
N GLN A 244 -15.63 -1.91 4.79
CA GLN A 244 -16.59 -1.31 5.74
C GLN A 244 -15.94 -0.99 7.10
N ILE A 245 -14.85 -1.68 7.47
CA ILE A 245 -14.09 -1.37 8.69
C ILE A 245 -13.62 0.07 8.74
N ILE A 246 -13.30 0.69 7.59
CA ILE A 246 -12.85 2.09 7.49
C ILE A 246 -14.00 3.04 7.89
N GLU A 247 -15.21 2.79 7.39
CA GLU A 247 -16.37 3.60 7.74
C GLU A 247 -16.79 3.37 9.21
N ASN A 248 -16.61 2.16 9.75
CA ASN A 248 -16.85 1.89 11.16
C ASN A 248 -15.90 2.70 12.05
N LEU A 249 -14.61 2.81 11.69
CA LEU A 249 -13.62 3.64 12.39
C LEU A 249 -13.96 5.13 12.29
N ARG A 250 -14.46 5.59 11.13
CA ARG A 250 -14.91 6.98 10.93
C ARG A 250 -16.09 7.35 11.84
N GLN A 251 -17.05 6.44 12.02
CA GLN A 251 -18.25 6.66 12.84
C GLN A 251 -17.98 6.57 14.35
N ALA A 252 -16.86 5.98 14.76
CA ALA A 252 -16.48 5.83 16.16
C ALA A 252 -15.74 7.07 16.74
N GLN A 253 -15.54 8.12 15.93
CA GLN A 253 -14.88 9.39 16.32
C GLN A 253 -15.84 10.33 17.11
#